data_f92842e731f61df48a9193cc2e5be727
#
_entry.id   f92842e731f61df48a9193cc2e5be727
#
_cell.length_a   1.000
_cell.length_b   1.000
_cell.length_c   1.000
_cell.angle_alpha   90.00
_cell.angle_beta   90.00
_cell.angle_gamma   90.00
#
_symmetry.space_group_name_H-M   'P 1'
#
loop_
_entity.id
_entity.type
_entity.pdbx_description
1 polymer ?
#
loop_
_entity_poly.entity_id
_entity_poly.type
_entity_poly.pdbx_seq_one_letter_code
_entity_poly.pdbx_strand_id
1 'polypeptide(L)'
;MKTPKQLERHFKGAANHTRIGILLTVAKNSDITVEGIAEKLNRNFKTISEHTRRLVQAGLLNKKYKGRNVAHSLSPYGERFFAFIKTFQHS
;
A
#
# COMPACT_ATOMS: atom_id res chain seq x y z
N MET A 1 -0.17 -23.04 -5.68
CA MET A 1 0.91 -22.15 -6.14
C MET A 1 0.35 -21.13 -7.12
N LYS A 2 0.78 -19.87 -7.00
CA LYS A 2 0.31 -18.83 -7.90
C LYS A 2 0.97 -18.94 -9.27
N THR A 3 0.19 -18.71 -10.33
CA THR A 3 0.72 -18.65 -11.69
C THR A 3 1.49 -17.34 -11.89
N PRO A 4 2.35 -17.26 -12.92
CA PRO A 4 3.00 -15.98 -13.25
C PRO A 4 2.00 -14.84 -13.47
N LYS A 5 0.84 -15.10 -14.06
CA LYS A 5 -0.21 -14.09 -14.25
C LYS A 5 -0.73 -13.56 -12.91
N GLN A 6 -0.94 -14.45 -11.95
CA GLN A 6 -1.41 -14.06 -10.63
C GLN A 6 -0.34 -13.27 -9.89
N LEU A 7 0.92 -13.69 -10.02
CA LEU A 7 2.04 -12.96 -9.42
C LEU A 7 2.20 -11.56 -10.03
N GLU A 8 2.04 -11.46 -11.34
CA GLU A 8 2.13 -10.17 -12.05
C GLU A 8 1.21 -9.13 -11.44
N ARG A 9 0.01 -9.52 -11.05
CA ARG A 9 -0.98 -8.61 -10.47
C ARG A 9 -0.42 -7.90 -9.23
N HIS A 10 0.24 -8.67 -8.34
CA HIS A 10 0.82 -8.09 -7.12
C HIS A 10 1.99 -7.17 -7.45
N PHE A 11 2.87 -7.60 -8.35
CA PHE A 11 4.04 -6.81 -8.72
C PHE A 11 3.65 -5.52 -9.42
N LYS A 12 2.71 -5.57 -10.35
CA LYS A 12 2.20 -4.37 -11.01
C LYS A 12 1.53 -3.42 -10.05
N GLY A 13 0.81 -3.97 -9.07
CA GLY A 13 0.17 -3.15 -8.04
C GLY A 13 1.16 -2.33 -7.26
N ALA A 14 2.35 -2.88 -7.01
CA ALA A 14 3.38 -2.20 -6.23
C ALA A 14 4.37 -1.39 -7.08
N ALA A 15 4.44 -1.61 -8.40
CA ALA A 15 5.50 -1.07 -9.26
C ALA A 15 5.32 0.42 -9.59
N ASN A 16 5.44 1.28 -8.59
CA ASN A 16 5.30 2.73 -8.73
C ASN A 16 5.86 3.38 -7.47
N HIS A 17 6.71 4.41 -7.62
CA HIS A 17 7.34 5.02 -6.44
C HIS A 17 6.34 5.59 -5.44
N THR A 18 5.22 6.13 -5.93
CA THR A 18 4.18 6.63 -5.02
C THR A 18 3.53 5.50 -4.25
N ARG A 19 3.25 4.37 -4.91
CA ARG A 19 2.66 3.20 -4.25
C ARG A 19 3.62 2.56 -3.26
N ILE A 20 4.89 2.49 -3.59
CA ILE A 20 5.92 2.02 -2.64
C ILE A 20 5.93 2.94 -1.41
N GLY A 21 5.89 4.25 -1.63
CA GLY A 21 5.80 5.22 -0.53
C GLY A 21 4.58 5.00 0.34
N ILE A 22 3.43 4.70 -0.27
CA ILE A 22 2.20 4.41 0.47
C ILE A 22 2.38 3.14 1.33
N LEU A 23 2.93 2.07 0.75
CA LEU A 23 3.16 0.83 1.49
C LEU A 23 4.07 1.05 2.70
N LEU A 24 5.14 1.81 2.51
CA LEU A 24 6.06 2.13 3.61
C LEU A 24 5.37 2.97 4.70
N THR A 25 4.53 3.91 4.30
CA THR A 25 3.80 4.76 5.23
C THR A 25 2.78 3.94 6.04
N VAL A 26 2.02 3.08 5.37
CA VAL A 26 1.04 2.22 6.04
C VAL A 26 1.73 1.22 6.97
N ALA A 27 2.88 0.68 6.57
CA ALA A 27 3.64 -0.24 7.41
C ALA A 27 4.02 0.39 8.75
N LYS A 28 4.35 1.68 8.74
CA LYS A 28 4.75 2.42 9.95
C LYS A 28 3.57 2.99 10.72
N ASN A 29 2.41 3.11 10.07
CA ASN A 29 1.24 3.78 10.65
C ASN A 29 0.00 2.94 10.36
N SER A 30 -0.12 1.80 11.01
CA SER A 30 -1.28 0.93 10.83
C SER A 30 -2.58 1.68 11.18
N ASP A 31 -3.63 1.39 10.43
CA ASP A 31 -4.94 2.04 10.57
C ASP A 31 -4.94 3.52 10.13
N ILE A 32 -4.01 3.89 9.27
CA ILE A 32 -3.94 5.25 8.74
C ILE A 32 -5.02 5.47 7.67
N THR A 33 -5.56 6.68 7.61
CA THR A 33 -6.52 7.08 6.58
C THR A 33 -5.79 7.58 5.33
N VAL A 34 -6.52 7.71 4.22
CA VAL A 34 -5.95 8.27 2.99
C VAL A 34 -5.47 9.71 3.23
N GLU A 35 -6.24 10.48 3.99
CA GLU A 35 -5.85 11.86 4.36
C GLU A 35 -4.50 11.84 5.10
N GLY A 36 -4.36 10.91 6.04
CA GLY A 36 -3.12 10.78 6.80
C GLY A 36 -1.94 10.39 5.91
N ILE A 37 -2.16 9.49 4.97
CA ILE A 37 -1.11 9.08 4.03
C ILE A 37 -0.69 10.27 3.16
N ALA A 38 -1.67 11.01 2.62
CA ALA A 38 -1.41 12.16 1.77
C ALA A 38 -0.61 13.23 2.53
N GLU A 39 -0.96 13.47 3.78
CA GLU A 39 -0.26 14.42 4.62
C GLU A 39 1.19 13.99 4.86
N LYS A 40 1.40 12.73 5.24
CA LYS A 40 2.75 12.22 5.52
C LYS A 40 3.65 12.23 4.29
N LEU A 41 3.08 11.96 3.12
CA LEU A 41 3.83 11.97 1.86
C LEU A 41 3.90 13.36 1.21
N ASN A 42 3.17 14.33 1.77
CA ASN A 42 3.05 15.67 1.21
C ASN A 42 2.64 15.64 -0.26
N ARG A 43 1.57 14.89 -0.52
CA ARG A 43 1.07 14.68 -1.88
C ARG A 43 -0.42 14.97 -1.94
N ASN A 44 -0.90 15.21 -3.15
CA ASN A 44 -2.31 15.49 -3.41
C ASN A 44 -3.20 14.33 -2.97
N PHE A 45 -4.28 14.65 -2.23
CA PHE A 45 -5.22 13.65 -1.72
C PHE A 45 -5.79 12.78 -2.84
N LYS A 46 -6.19 13.40 -3.94
CA LYS A 46 -6.82 12.68 -5.05
C LYS A 46 -5.86 11.64 -5.66
N THR A 47 -4.60 12.04 -5.84
CA THR A 47 -3.57 11.14 -6.36
C THR A 47 -3.32 9.98 -5.40
N ILE A 48 -3.18 10.28 -4.12
CA ILE A 48 -2.94 9.24 -3.10
C ILE A 48 -4.15 8.31 -3.00
N SER A 49 -5.36 8.86 -3.05
CA SER A 49 -6.58 8.06 -3.01
C SER A 49 -6.62 7.05 -4.14
N GLU A 50 -6.27 7.47 -5.36
CA GLU A 50 -6.26 6.59 -6.52
C GLU A 50 -5.22 5.48 -6.38
N HIS A 51 -4.01 5.81 -5.98
CA HIS A 51 -2.96 4.80 -5.79
C HIS A 51 -3.27 3.86 -4.64
N THR A 52 -3.84 4.36 -3.56
CA THR A 52 -4.24 3.52 -2.41
C THR A 52 -5.32 2.53 -2.85
N ARG A 53 -6.30 2.99 -3.64
CA ARG A 53 -7.35 2.12 -4.17
C ARG A 53 -6.75 0.98 -5.01
N ARG A 54 -5.76 1.29 -5.84
CA ARG A 54 -5.10 0.28 -6.66
C ARG A 54 -4.33 -0.73 -5.83
N LEU A 55 -3.72 -0.29 -4.72
CA LEU A 55 -3.05 -1.21 -3.81
C LEU A 55 -4.04 -2.15 -3.12
N VAL A 56 -5.22 -1.66 -2.77
CA VAL A 56 -6.27 -2.52 -2.22
C VAL A 56 -6.71 -3.54 -3.27
N GLN A 57 -6.92 -3.10 -4.51
CA GLN A 57 -7.31 -3.98 -5.60
C GLN A 57 -6.25 -5.04 -5.90
N ALA A 58 -4.97 -4.69 -5.75
CA ALA A 58 -3.87 -5.63 -5.96
C ALA A 58 -3.69 -6.59 -4.79
N GLY A 59 -4.46 -6.44 -3.72
CA GLY A 59 -4.38 -7.32 -2.55
C GLY A 59 -3.23 -7.03 -1.63
N LEU A 60 -2.65 -5.82 -1.69
CA LEU A 60 -1.50 -5.42 -0.86
C LEU A 60 -1.90 -4.63 0.36
N LEU A 61 -3.07 -4.00 0.33
CA LEU A 61 -3.64 -3.28 1.46
C LEU A 61 -5.02 -3.82 1.78
N ASN A 62 -5.35 -3.85 3.06
CA ASN A 62 -6.71 -4.06 3.55
C ASN A 62 -7.28 -2.70 3.93
N LYS A 63 -8.59 -2.54 3.77
CA LYS A 63 -9.28 -1.37 4.27
C LYS A 63 -10.35 -1.80 5.27
N LYS A 64 -10.54 -0.99 6.30
CA LYS A 64 -11.51 -1.25 7.34
C LYS A 64 -12.27 0.05 7.63
N TYR A 65 -13.59 -0.04 7.60
CA TYR A 65 -14.42 1.12 7.90
C TYR A 65 -14.51 1.29 9.41
N LYS A 66 -14.22 2.51 9.87
CA LYS A 66 -14.34 2.90 11.29
C LYS A 66 -15.17 4.18 11.34
N GLY A 67 -16.48 4.02 11.49
CA GLY A 67 -17.40 5.13 11.41
C GLY A 67 -17.36 5.74 10.01
N ARG A 68 -17.01 7.03 9.92
CA ARG A 68 -16.89 7.74 8.64
C ARG A 68 -15.51 7.59 8.00
N ASN A 69 -14.56 7.05 8.74
CA ASN A 69 -13.19 6.93 8.28
C ASN A 69 -12.93 5.55 7.68
N VAL A 70 -11.97 5.49 6.77
CA VAL A 70 -11.51 4.23 6.22
C VAL A 70 -10.03 4.09 6.57
N ALA A 71 -9.75 3.12 7.43
CA ALA A 71 -8.39 2.83 7.88
C ALA A 71 -7.74 1.81 6.96
N HIS A 72 -6.43 1.94 6.77
CA HIS A 72 -5.66 1.04 5.91
C HIS A 72 -4.56 0.36 6.70
N SER A 73 -4.33 -0.91 6.37
CA SER A 73 -3.25 -1.71 6.95
C SER A 73 -2.69 -2.61 5.86
N LEU A 74 -1.48 -3.13 6.06
CA LEU A 74 -0.91 -4.07 5.13
C LEU A 74 -1.68 -5.40 5.20
N SER A 75 -1.99 -5.96 4.02
CA SER A 75 -2.45 -7.34 3.95
C SER A 75 -1.26 -8.28 4.20
N PRO A 76 -1.48 -9.60 4.38
CA PRO A 76 -0.36 -10.54 4.45
C PRO A 76 0.58 -10.44 3.25
N TYR A 77 0.05 -10.24 2.05
CA TYR A 77 0.88 -10.03 0.86
C TYR A 77 1.60 -8.69 0.92
N GLY A 78 0.94 -7.65 1.41
CA GLY A 78 1.56 -6.34 1.61
C GLY A 78 2.72 -6.41 2.59
N GLU A 79 2.59 -7.19 3.64
CA GLU A 79 3.67 -7.39 4.61
C GLU A 79 4.87 -8.08 3.96
N ARG A 80 4.63 -9.03 3.08
CA ARG A 80 5.71 -9.71 2.33
C ARG A 80 6.41 -8.73 1.39
N PHE A 81 5.66 -7.88 0.71
CA PHE A 81 6.26 -6.83 -0.13
C PHE A 81 7.07 -5.85 0.69
N PHE A 82 6.57 -5.46 1.85
CA PHE A 82 7.30 -4.57 2.74
C PHE A 82 8.62 -5.20 3.17
N ALA A 83 8.60 -6.47 3.59
CA ALA A 83 9.81 -7.17 3.98
C ALA A 83 10.81 -7.23 2.82
N PHE A 84 10.31 -7.50 1.62
CA PHE A 84 11.12 -7.56 0.41
C PHE A 84 11.76 -6.20 0.10
N ILE A 85 10.96 -5.14 0.14
CA ILE A 85 11.46 -3.77 -0.10
C ILE A 85 12.57 -3.44 0.88
N LYS A 86 12.41 -3.82 2.15
CA LYS A 86 13.42 -3.55 3.18
C LYS A 86 14.77 -4.18 2.85
N THR A 87 14.78 -5.30 2.14
CA THR A 87 16.04 -5.94 1.76
C THR A 87 16.87 -5.08 0.82
N PHE A 88 16.25 -4.14 0.12
CA PHE A 88 16.95 -3.24 -0.80
C PHE A 88 17.38 -1.93 -0.16
N GLN A 89 16.76 -1.54 0.95
CA GLN A 89 16.99 -0.21 1.55
C GLN A 89 18.34 -0.07 2.22
N HIS A 90 18.99 -1.17 2.55
CA HIS A 90 20.26 -1.18 3.26
C HIS A 90 21.38 -1.85 2.46
N SER A 91 21.18 -2.01 1.16
CA SER A 91 22.19 -2.60 0.30
C SER A 91 23.07 -1.57 -0.37
#